data_bbedbe259f221874ce56dc28eb16a2cd
#
_entry.id   bbedbe259f221874ce56dc28eb16a2cd
#
_cell.length_a   1.000
_cell.length_b   1.000
_cell.length_c   1.000
_cell.angle_alpha   90.00
_cell.angle_beta   90.00
_cell.angle_gamma   90.00
#
_symmetry.space_group_name_H-M   'P 1'
#
loop_
_entity.id
_entity.type
_entity.pdbx_description
1 polymer ?
#
loop_
_entity_poly.entity_id
_entity_poly.type
_entity_poly.pdbx_seq_one_letter_code
_entity_poly.pdbx_strand_id
1 'polypeptide(L)'
;MDQTYKNLEIILVDDGSLDNCPAMCDAWAEKDSRIRVIHKENGGVASARNVGLDNAVGQYISFVDSDDWIDSTMIAELVPCASEYHTDVTGMLYRIVYSNGWKTDMRIADDVPNIIYSTHCMESFYGCNKEFCKRKQKDTHRYHA
;
A
#
# COMPACT_ATOMS: atom_id res chain seq x y z
N MET A 1 -4.79 -6.52 10.70
CA MET A 1 -4.33 -7.92 10.58
C MET A 1 -5.43 -8.90 10.16
N ASP A 2 -6.64 -8.43 10.03
CA ASP A 2 -7.84 -9.27 9.82
C ASP A 2 -8.14 -9.61 8.36
N GLN A 3 -7.15 -9.46 7.47
CA GLN A 3 -7.33 -9.81 6.06
C GLN A 3 -7.72 -11.29 5.90
N THR A 4 -8.73 -11.54 5.10
CA THR A 4 -9.20 -12.89 4.77
C THR A 4 -8.21 -13.64 3.88
N TYR A 5 -7.49 -12.92 3.01
CA TYR A 5 -6.38 -13.46 2.23
C TYR A 5 -5.16 -13.72 3.14
N LYS A 6 -4.66 -14.95 3.18
CA LYS A 6 -3.66 -15.37 4.16
C LYS A 6 -2.21 -15.34 3.64
N ASN A 7 -2.01 -15.45 2.34
CA ASN A 7 -0.66 -15.46 1.74
C ASN A 7 -0.13 -14.02 1.59
N LEU A 8 0.19 -13.40 2.72
CA LEU A 8 0.67 -12.02 2.83
C LEU A 8 2.07 -11.96 3.42
N GLU A 9 2.89 -11.09 2.89
CA GLU A 9 4.05 -10.50 3.54
C GLU A 9 3.67 -9.08 3.96
N ILE A 10 3.92 -8.71 5.19
CA ILE A 10 3.63 -7.38 5.74
C ILE A 10 4.95 -6.72 6.14
N ILE A 11 5.32 -5.65 5.47
CA ILE A 11 6.55 -4.92 5.76
C ILE A 11 6.18 -3.60 6.42
N LEU A 12 6.55 -3.45 7.69
CA LEU A 12 6.44 -2.19 8.43
C LEU A 12 7.77 -1.46 8.29
N VAL A 13 7.75 -0.29 7.66
CA VAL A 13 8.94 0.55 7.54
C VAL A 13 8.80 1.73 8.47
N ASP A 14 9.60 1.76 9.52
CA ASP A 14 9.71 2.87 10.44
C ASP A 14 10.77 3.85 9.91
N ASP A 15 10.34 5.02 9.51
CA ASP A 15 11.18 6.07 8.92
C ASP A 15 11.74 7.02 9.99
N GLY A 16 12.30 6.45 11.05
CA GLY A 16 12.97 7.20 12.12
C GLY A 16 11.99 7.93 13.04
N SER A 17 10.91 7.26 13.44
CA SER A 17 9.94 7.80 14.40
C SER A 17 10.58 8.07 15.76
N LEU A 18 10.23 9.21 16.38
CA LEU A 18 10.74 9.64 17.67
C LEU A 18 9.85 9.26 18.86
N ASP A 19 8.72 8.65 18.58
CA ASP A 19 7.71 8.22 19.55
C ASP A 19 7.81 6.70 19.83
N ASN A 20 6.69 6.08 20.24
CA ASN A 20 6.63 4.65 20.54
C ASN A 20 6.36 3.76 19.32
N CYS A 21 6.24 4.32 18.10
CA CYS A 21 5.95 3.55 16.90
C CYS A 21 6.95 2.41 16.62
N PRO A 22 8.28 2.60 16.76
CA PRO A 22 9.25 1.53 16.55
C PRO A 22 8.96 0.31 17.42
N ALA A 23 8.79 0.52 18.74
CA ALA A 23 8.50 -0.57 19.68
C ALA A 23 7.14 -1.25 19.42
N MET A 24 6.16 -0.50 18.92
CA MET A 24 4.87 -1.06 18.52
C MET A 24 5.02 -1.95 17.29
N CYS A 25 5.83 -1.56 16.31
CA CYS A 25 6.12 -2.36 15.13
C CYS A 25 6.78 -3.70 15.52
N ASP A 26 7.78 -3.65 16.38
CA ASP A 26 8.47 -4.86 16.88
C ASP A 26 7.51 -5.78 17.62
N ALA A 27 6.68 -5.24 18.50
CA ALA A 27 5.68 -6.01 19.24
C ALA A 27 4.63 -6.68 18.32
N TRP A 28 4.37 -6.12 17.14
CA TRP A 28 3.53 -6.75 16.14
C TRP A 28 4.25 -7.86 15.39
N ALA A 29 5.53 -7.70 15.06
CA ALA A 29 6.33 -8.73 14.42
C ALA A 29 6.50 -9.98 15.31
N GLU A 30 6.57 -9.80 16.63
CA GLU A 30 6.58 -10.92 17.58
C GLU A 30 5.27 -11.73 17.59
N LYS A 31 4.13 -11.10 17.26
CA LYS A 31 2.80 -11.73 17.29
C LYS A 31 2.38 -12.36 15.97
N ASP A 32 2.91 -11.90 14.85
CA ASP A 32 2.51 -12.35 13.52
C ASP A 32 3.75 -12.54 12.64
N SER A 33 4.09 -13.78 12.35
CA SER A 33 5.27 -14.16 11.57
C SER A 33 5.27 -13.65 10.12
N ARG A 34 4.14 -13.12 9.62
CA ARG A 34 4.05 -12.48 8.31
C ARG A 34 4.61 -11.06 8.32
N ILE A 35 4.81 -10.49 9.51
CA ILE A 35 5.29 -9.13 9.70
C ILE A 35 6.81 -9.12 9.76
N ARG A 36 7.40 -8.22 8.99
CA ARG A 36 8.81 -7.86 9.05
C ARG A 36 8.95 -6.37 9.26
N VAL A 37 9.78 -5.96 10.21
CA VAL A 37 10.03 -4.55 10.53
C VAL A 37 11.37 -4.12 9.96
N ILE A 38 11.42 -2.91 9.45
CA ILE A 38 12.65 -2.25 8.99
C ILE A 38 12.70 -0.86 9.61
N HIS A 39 13.66 -0.64 10.50
CA HIS A 39 13.95 0.68 11.05
C HIS A 39 15.02 1.37 10.19
N LYS A 40 14.83 2.65 9.90
CA LYS A 40 15.80 3.45 9.15
C LYS A 40 15.83 4.89 9.66
N GLU A 41 16.87 5.61 9.33
CA GLU A 41 16.92 7.06 9.54
C GLU A 41 15.84 7.75 8.69
N ASN A 42 15.26 8.83 9.22
CA ASN A 42 14.23 9.58 8.53
C ASN A 42 14.70 10.06 7.15
N GLY A 43 13.94 9.73 6.14
CA GLY A 43 14.22 10.10 4.74
C GLY A 43 12.95 10.47 3.98
N GLY A 44 11.82 10.52 4.66
CA GLY A 44 10.51 10.84 4.12
C GLY A 44 9.79 9.66 3.46
N VAL A 45 8.51 9.86 3.18
CA VAL A 45 7.57 8.83 2.70
C VAL A 45 8.08 8.08 1.47
N ALA A 46 8.63 8.80 0.48
CA ALA A 46 9.17 8.17 -0.73
C ALA A 46 10.33 7.22 -0.42
N SER A 47 11.23 7.61 0.48
CA SER A 47 12.35 6.79 0.93
C SER A 47 11.85 5.53 1.66
N ALA A 48 10.87 5.67 2.56
CA ALA A 48 10.28 4.53 3.27
C ALA A 48 9.60 3.55 2.31
N ARG A 49 8.79 4.04 1.36
CA ARG A 49 8.14 3.21 0.33
C ARG A 49 9.16 2.47 -0.54
N ASN A 50 10.27 3.13 -0.92
CA ASN A 50 11.34 2.51 -1.70
C ASN A 50 12.01 1.37 -0.93
N VAL A 51 12.31 1.57 0.36
CA VAL A 51 12.86 0.51 1.22
C VAL A 51 11.89 -0.66 1.33
N GLY A 52 10.60 -0.41 1.50
CA GLY A 52 9.58 -1.47 1.47
C GLY A 52 9.58 -2.23 0.14
N LEU A 53 9.60 -1.51 -0.98
CA LEU A 53 9.61 -2.10 -2.33
C LEU A 53 10.85 -2.94 -2.60
N ASP A 54 12.02 -2.50 -2.18
CA ASP A 54 13.28 -3.22 -2.37
C ASP A 54 13.34 -4.52 -1.58
N ASN A 55 12.68 -4.54 -0.43
CA ASN A 55 12.65 -5.68 0.47
C ASN A 55 11.47 -6.64 0.22
N ALA A 56 10.44 -6.23 -0.51
CA ALA A 56 9.28 -7.06 -0.78
C ALA A 56 9.64 -8.25 -1.68
N VAL A 57 9.11 -9.43 -1.36
CA VAL A 57 9.27 -10.65 -2.17
C VAL A 57 7.99 -11.05 -2.90
N GLY A 58 6.84 -10.51 -2.52
CA GLY A 58 5.53 -10.77 -3.13
C GLY A 58 5.47 -10.38 -4.61
N GLN A 59 4.60 -11.04 -5.35
CA GLN A 59 4.33 -10.73 -6.77
C GLN A 59 3.59 -9.39 -6.91
N TYR A 60 2.67 -9.11 -6.00
CA TYR A 60 1.90 -7.87 -5.94
C TYR A 60 2.28 -7.09 -4.69
N ILE A 61 2.19 -5.78 -4.77
CA ILE A 61 2.51 -4.86 -3.68
C ILE A 61 1.32 -3.92 -3.47
N SER A 62 0.92 -3.73 -2.22
CA SER A 62 -0.01 -2.71 -1.80
C SER A 62 0.65 -1.83 -0.75
N PHE A 63 0.57 -0.52 -0.92
CA PHE A 63 0.98 0.44 0.10
C PHE A 63 -0.24 0.82 0.94
N VAL A 64 -0.04 0.91 2.25
CA VAL A 64 -1.06 1.35 3.21
C VAL A 64 -0.40 2.36 4.12
N ASP A 65 -0.93 3.55 4.20
CA ASP A 65 -0.41 4.58 5.09
C ASP A 65 -0.82 4.28 6.54
N SER A 66 -0.03 4.72 7.51
CA SER A 66 -0.17 4.34 8.92
C SER A 66 -1.45 4.85 9.58
N ASP A 67 -2.08 5.86 9.01
CA ASP A 67 -3.34 6.47 9.46
C ASP A 67 -4.57 5.96 8.69
N ASP A 68 -4.35 5.05 7.72
CA ASP A 68 -5.40 4.41 6.95
C ASP A 68 -5.71 2.99 7.44
N TRP A 69 -6.88 2.49 7.08
CA TRP A 69 -7.25 1.09 7.24
C TRP A 69 -7.89 0.54 5.98
N ILE A 70 -7.73 -0.76 5.80
CA ILE A 70 -8.25 -1.48 4.65
C ILE A 70 -9.35 -2.45 5.08
N ASP A 71 -10.35 -2.65 4.21
CA ASP A 71 -11.37 -3.67 4.46
C ASP A 71 -10.75 -5.06 4.54
N SER A 72 -11.29 -5.92 5.39
CA SER A 72 -10.76 -7.27 5.63
C SER A 72 -10.78 -8.17 4.40
N THR A 73 -11.60 -7.87 3.39
CA THR A 73 -11.68 -8.63 2.13
C THR A 73 -10.89 -8.02 0.99
N MET A 74 -10.36 -6.80 1.15
CA MET A 74 -9.77 -6.02 0.07
C MET A 74 -8.73 -6.82 -0.74
N ILE A 75 -7.77 -7.44 -0.08
CA ILE A 75 -6.72 -8.19 -0.77
C ILE A 75 -7.28 -9.46 -1.43
N ALA A 76 -8.26 -10.12 -0.80
CA ALA A 76 -8.91 -11.29 -1.34
C ALA A 76 -9.71 -11.01 -2.62
N GLU A 77 -10.15 -9.78 -2.81
CA GLU A 77 -10.85 -9.33 -4.01
C GLU A 77 -9.88 -8.85 -5.10
N LEU A 78 -8.82 -8.11 -4.71
CA LEU A 78 -7.86 -7.54 -5.66
C LEU A 78 -6.95 -8.58 -6.32
N VAL A 79 -6.49 -9.59 -5.58
CA VAL A 79 -5.54 -10.60 -6.10
C VAL A 79 -6.14 -11.44 -7.23
N PRO A 80 -7.37 -11.99 -7.12
CA PRO A 80 -8.00 -12.68 -8.24
C PRO A 80 -8.18 -11.79 -9.47
N CYS A 81 -8.65 -10.54 -9.29
CA CYS A 81 -8.81 -9.59 -10.39
C CYS A 81 -7.48 -9.34 -11.12
N ALA A 82 -6.40 -9.07 -10.36
CA ALA A 82 -5.09 -8.87 -10.95
C ALA A 82 -4.59 -10.08 -11.75
N SER A 83 -4.86 -11.28 -11.23
CA SER A 83 -4.45 -12.53 -11.87
C SER A 83 -5.28 -12.87 -13.11
N GLU A 84 -6.61 -12.73 -13.01
CA GLU A 84 -7.55 -13.06 -14.10
C GLU A 84 -7.39 -12.14 -15.31
N TYR A 85 -7.27 -10.83 -15.05
CA TYR A 85 -7.16 -9.82 -16.10
C TYR A 85 -5.72 -9.47 -16.48
N HIS A 86 -4.74 -10.13 -15.89
CA HIS A 86 -3.30 -9.88 -16.13
C HIS A 86 -2.93 -8.39 -16.06
N THR A 87 -3.50 -7.67 -15.09
CA THR A 87 -3.30 -6.24 -14.95
C THR A 87 -2.03 -5.93 -14.16
N ASP A 88 -1.32 -4.88 -14.57
CA ASP A 88 -0.18 -4.35 -13.81
C ASP A 88 -0.63 -3.62 -12.54
N VAL A 89 -1.83 -3.04 -12.55
CA VAL A 89 -2.42 -2.27 -11.45
C VAL A 89 -3.89 -2.66 -11.27
N THR A 90 -4.27 -2.91 -10.04
CA THR A 90 -5.67 -3.06 -9.62
C THR A 90 -5.94 -2.12 -8.46
N GLY A 91 -7.16 -1.63 -8.35
CA GLY A 91 -7.54 -0.72 -7.27
C GLY A 91 -9.00 -0.89 -6.87
N MET A 92 -9.32 -0.42 -5.67
CA MET A 92 -10.68 -0.35 -5.15
C MET A 92 -11.05 1.09 -4.87
N LEU A 93 -12.34 1.34 -4.75
CA LEU A 93 -12.85 2.62 -4.27
C LEU A 93 -12.51 2.80 -2.79
N TYR A 94 -12.26 4.02 -2.39
CA TYR A 94 -12.04 4.35 -0.99
C TYR A 94 -13.17 5.21 -0.41
N ARG A 95 -13.27 5.18 0.89
CA ARG A 95 -14.20 5.98 1.68
C ARG A 95 -13.40 6.92 2.58
N ILE A 96 -13.74 8.20 2.54
CA ILE A 96 -13.20 9.16 3.49
C ILE A 96 -14.11 9.15 4.73
N VAL A 97 -13.50 8.94 5.90
CA VAL A 97 -14.18 9.00 7.19
C VAL A 97 -13.64 10.20 7.96
N TYR A 98 -14.49 11.16 8.25
CA TYR A 98 -14.13 12.36 9.00
C TYR A 98 -14.19 12.12 10.51
N SER A 99 -13.44 12.88 11.28
CA SER A 99 -13.40 12.78 12.76
C SER A 99 -14.77 13.02 13.42
N ASN A 100 -15.68 13.73 12.75
CA ASN A 100 -17.06 13.93 13.20
C ASN A 100 -18.00 12.76 12.84
N GLY A 101 -17.47 11.65 12.30
CA GLY A 101 -18.24 10.48 11.89
C GLY A 101 -18.90 10.57 10.52
N TRP A 102 -18.77 11.70 9.82
CA TRP A 102 -19.30 11.84 8.46
C TRP A 102 -18.48 10.95 7.51
N LYS A 103 -19.16 10.37 6.48
CA LYS A 103 -18.52 9.47 5.50
C LYS A 103 -18.88 9.93 4.11
N THR A 104 -17.91 9.87 3.20
CA THR A 104 -18.16 10.08 1.77
C THR A 104 -17.47 9.00 0.97
N ASP A 105 -18.20 8.41 0.03
CA ASP A 105 -17.67 7.42 -0.89
C ASP A 105 -17.22 8.10 -2.17
N MET A 106 -16.02 7.79 -2.63
CA MET A 106 -15.63 8.17 -3.98
C MET A 106 -16.40 7.28 -4.96
N ARG A 107 -17.09 7.93 -5.90
CA ARG A 107 -17.73 7.26 -7.03
C ARG A 107 -16.87 7.48 -8.26
N ILE A 108 -16.55 6.40 -8.96
CA ILE A 108 -16.08 6.50 -10.33
C ILE A 108 -17.30 6.88 -11.17
N ALA A 109 -17.19 7.87 -12.06
CA ALA A 109 -18.23 8.17 -13.02
C ALA A 109 -18.49 6.93 -13.89
N ASP A 110 -19.76 6.63 -14.17
CA ASP A 110 -20.19 5.40 -14.86
C ASP A 110 -19.59 5.22 -16.28
N ASP A 111 -18.96 6.26 -16.83
CA ASP A 111 -18.37 6.29 -18.18
C ASP A 111 -16.85 6.10 -18.22
N VAL A 112 -16.19 5.80 -17.11
CA VAL A 112 -14.73 5.62 -17.08
C VAL A 112 -14.43 4.14 -17.32
N PRO A 113 -13.72 3.77 -18.39
CA PRO A 113 -13.27 2.39 -18.56
C PRO A 113 -12.42 2.00 -17.33
N ASN A 114 -12.51 0.73 -16.92
CA ASN A 114 -12.00 0.16 -15.65
C ASN A 114 -10.49 0.33 -15.37
N ILE A 115 -9.82 1.26 -16.03
CA ILE A 115 -8.40 1.56 -15.83
C ILE A 115 -8.24 3.08 -15.71
N ILE A 116 -8.09 3.57 -14.49
CA ILE A 116 -7.76 4.98 -14.24
C ILE A 116 -6.25 5.08 -14.07
N TYR A 117 -5.57 5.64 -15.05
CA TYR A 117 -4.20 6.13 -14.89
C TYR A 117 -4.26 7.56 -14.35
N SER A 118 -4.08 7.75 -13.07
CA SER A 118 -3.85 9.07 -12.49
C SER A 118 -2.50 9.06 -11.78
N THR A 119 -1.60 9.89 -12.25
CA THR A 119 -0.31 10.13 -11.59
C THR A 119 -0.44 10.81 -10.22
N HIS A 120 -1.63 11.33 -9.89
CA HIS A 120 -1.96 11.94 -8.60
C HIS A 120 -2.66 10.99 -7.62
N CYS A 121 -3.12 9.83 -8.07
CA CYS A 121 -3.79 8.84 -7.24
C CYS A 121 -2.84 7.78 -6.65
N MET A 122 -1.53 8.01 -6.67
CA MET A 122 -0.57 7.08 -6.04
C MET A 122 -0.58 7.15 -4.50
N GLU A 123 -1.40 8.01 -3.91
CA GLU A 123 -1.53 8.15 -2.45
C GLU A 123 -2.65 7.29 -1.83
N SER A 124 -3.47 6.61 -2.64
CA SER A 124 -4.59 5.83 -2.11
C SER A 124 -4.69 4.46 -2.79
N PHE A 125 -4.31 3.42 -2.06
CA PHE A 125 -4.69 2.01 -2.25
C PHE A 125 -4.62 1.42 -3.66
N TYR A 126 -3.42 1.15 -4.17
CA TYR A 126 -3.24 0.31 -5.35
C TYR A 126 -2.39 -0.92 -5.02
N GLY A 127 -2.93 -2.11 -5.29
CA GLY A 127 -2.10 -3.27 -5.50
C GLY A 127 -1.44 -3.15 -6.89
N CYS A 128 -0.12 -3.21 -6.98
CA CYS A 128 0.58 -3.20 -8.26
C CYS A 128 1.52 -4.40 -8.41
N ASN A 129 1.74 -4.81 -9.65
CA ASN A 129 2.78 -5.76 -9.95
C ASN A 129 4.15 -5.15 -9.56
N LYS A 130 4.97 -5.92 -8.85
CA LYS A 130 6.26 -5.47 -8.32
C LYS A 130 7.19 -4.90 -9.41
N GLU A 131 7.23 -5.50 -10.58
CA GLU A 131 8.07 -5.04 -11.69
C GLU A 131 7.56 -3.72 -12.27
N PHE A 132 6.24 -3.51 -12.31
CA PHE A 132 5.64 -2.24 -12.69
C PHE A 132 6.02 -1.14 -11.69
N CYS A 133 5.88 -1.39 -10.38
CA CYS A 133 6.26 -0.45 -9.33
C CYS A 133 7.74 -0.06 -9.43
N LYS A 134 8.64 -1.03 -9.62
CA LYS A 134 10.08 -0.77 -9.78
C LYS A 134 10.41 0.01 -11.05
N ARG A 135 9.70 -0.21 -12.16
CA ARG A 135 9.86 0.60 -13.38
C ARG A 135 9.47 2.05 -13.13
N LYS A 136 8.31 2.28 -12.49
CA LYS A 136 7.83 3.62 -12.16
C LYS A 136 8.72 4.35 -11.17
N GLN A 137 9.29 3.66 -10.19
CA GLN A 137 10.28 4.22 -9.27
C GLN A 137 11.50 4.81 -10.01
N LYS A 138 11.99 4.16 -11.07
CA LYS A 138 13.09 4.69 -11.89
C LYS A 138 12.70 5.95 -12.67
N ASP A 139 11.43 6.04 -13.09
CA ASP A 139 10.92 7.18 -13.85
C ASP A 139 10.67 8.40 -12.96
N THR A 140 10.27 8.23 -11.68
CA THR A 140 9.99 9.32 -10.73
C THR A 140 11.23 10.06 -10.26
N HIS A 141 12.43 9.47 -10.35
CA HIS A 141 13.67 10.18 -10.08
C HIS A 141 13.95 11.34 -11.07
N ARG A 142 13.18 11.43 -12.17
CA ARG A 142 13.26 12.55 -13.13
C ARG A 142 12.40 13.76 -12.76
N TYR A 143 11.54 13.66 -11.76
CA TYR A 143 10.59 14.72 -11.39
C TYR A 143 10.99 15.51 -10.14
N HIS A 144 12.14 15.23 -9.52
CA HIS A 144 12.68 15.95 -8.37
C HIS A 144 14.00 16.64 -8.69
N ALA A 145 14.12 17.23 -9.89
CA ALA A 145 15.18 18.19 -10.22
C ALA A 145 14.56 19.57 -10.40
#